data_8d7111459c2322b78688152af63b1fea
#
_entry.id   8d7111459c2322b78688152af63b1fea
#
_cell.length_a   1.000
_cell.length_b   1.000
_cell.length_c   1.000
_cell.angle_alpha   90.00
_cell.angle_beta   90.00
_cell.angle_gamma   90.00
#
_symmetry.space_group_name_H-M   'P 1'
#
loop_
_entity.id
_entity.type
_entity.pdbx_description
1 polymer ?
#
loop_
_entity_poly.entity_id
_entity_poly.type
_entity_poly.pdbx_seq_one_letter_code
_entity_poly.pdbx_strand_id
1 'polypeptide(L)'
;MRMRYKLPVLYAQLNLLDSHDVSRFYSLCEKDPARMQLAVLFQMTFTGIPSVFYGDERGIYGLLEAEYRHEMTWSQEPPALADFYKKAMHLRTEHPALCRGGYHTVEAGKKKGLYGYERADEKEKITVFLNNQIISADLPTIEGKILWQQGYEAEINCLAPMGFAIFVQ
;
A
#
# COMPACT_ATOMS: atom_id res chain seq x y z
N MET A 1 -9.21 -6.73 13.76
CA MET A 1 -7.89 -6.95 14.36
C MET A 1 -7.52 -5.87 15.38
N ARG A 2 -7.63 -4.59 15.08
CA ARG A 2 -7.32 -3.47 15.99
C ARG A 2 -8.14 -3.47 17.32
N MET A 3 -9.30 -4.05 17.35
CA MET A 3 -10.12 -4.18 18.57
C MET A 3 -9.67 -5.29 19.53
N ARG A 4 -8.77 -6.20 19.11
CA ARG A 4 -8.31 -7.36 19.91
C ARG A 4 -6.97 -7.14 20.60
N TYR A 5 -6.13 -6.22 20.11
CA TYR A 5 -4.77 -6.05 20.59
C TYR A 5 -4.52 -4.64 21.08
N LYS A 6 -3.69 -4.50 22.12
CA LYS A 6 -3.20 -3.20 22.59
C LYS A 6 -2.33 -2.53 21.52
N LEU A 7 -2.31 -1.20 21.49
CA LEU A 7 -1.56 -0.42 20.50
C LEU A 7 -0.09 -0.84 20.32
N PRO A 8 0.71 -1.09 21.40
CA PRO A 8 2.10 -1.53 21.22
C PRO A 8 2.23 -2.83 20.43
N VAL A 9 1.28 -3.76 20.58
CA VAL A 9 1.27 -5.03 19.83
C VAL A 9 0.99 -4.78 18.35
N LEU A 10 0.06 -3.86 18.05
CA LEU A 10 -0.25 -3.50 16.66
C LEU A 10 0.92 -2.84 15.95
N TYR A 11 1.68 -1.98 16.65
CA TYR A 11 2.88 -1.35 16.08
C TYR A 11 4.04 -2.32 15.88
N ALA A 12 4.12 -3.38 16.66
CA ALA A 12 5.16 -4.42 16.55
C ALA A 12 4.79 -5.57 15.60
N GLN A 13 3.58 -5.57 15.03
CA GLN A 13 3.11 -6.62 14.15
C GLN A 13 3.80 -6.54 12.78
N LEU A 14 4.36 -7.66 12.30
CA LEU A 14 4.87 -7.76 10.94
C LEU A 14 3.71 -7.87 9.94
N ASN A 15 3.70 -6.97 8.96
CA ASN A 15 2.77 -6.98 7.85
C ASN A 15 3.50 -7.48 6.60
N LEU A 16 3.15 -8.65 6.13
CA LEU A 16 3.70 -9.25 4.92
C LEU A 16 2.58 -9.51 3.91
N LEU A 17 2.89 -9.43 2.63
CA LEU A 17 1.98 -9.78 1.54
C LEU A 17 2.10 -11.29 1.25
N ASP A 18 3.33 -11.81 1.29
CA ASP A 18 3.63 -13.22 1.14
C ASP A 18 4.88 -13.64 1.92
N SER A 19 5.26 -14.91 1.81
CA SER A 19 6.42 -15.51 2.45
C SER A 19 6.85 -16.79 1.72
N HIS A 20 7.90 -17.44 2.23
CA HIS A 20 8.34 -18.74 1.71
C HIS A 20 7.34 -19.91 1.94
N ASP A 21 6.25 -19.69 2.67
CA ASP A 21 5.24 -20.70 2.99
C ASP A 21 3.94 -20.56 2.20
N VAL A 22 3.82 -19.51 1.40
CA VAL A 22 2.60 -19.22 0.62
C VAL A 22 2.94 -18.74 -0.78
N SER A 23 1.97 -18.84 -1.69
CA SER A 23 2.10 -18.32 -3.06
C SER A 23 2.51 -16.87 -3.09
N ARG A 24 3.31 -16.50 -4.09
CA ARG A 24 3.71 -15.11 -4.33
C ARG A 24 2.49 -14.22 -4.54
N PHE A 25 2.44 -13.10 -3.83
CA PHE A 25 1.30 -12.20 -3.89
C PHE A 25 1.09 -11.60 -5.29
N TYR A 26 2.15 -11.38 -6.04
CA TYR A 26 2.06 -10.93 -7.43
C TYR A 26 1.32 -11.94 -8.33
N SER A 27 1.42 -13.24 -8.05
CA SER A 27 0.60 -14.25 -8.74
C SER A 27 -0.88 -14.12 -8.39
N LEU A 28 -1.20 -13.81 -7.13
CA LEU A 28 -2.58 -13.57 -6.67
C LEU A 28 -3.16 -12.28 -7.26
N CYS A 29 -2.29 -11.32 -7.60
CA CYS A 29 -2.64 -10.12 -8.36
C CYS A 29 -2.82 -10.40 -9.86
N GLU A 30 -2.76 -11.65 -10.31
CA GLU A 30 -2.80 -12.02 -11.74
C GLU A 30 -1.67 -11.36 -12.55
N LYS A 31 -0.54 -11.07 -11.90
CA LYS A 31 0.62 -10.34 -12.44
C LYS A 31 0.28 -8.91 -12.91
N ASP A 32 -0.78 -8.34 -12.36
CA ASP A 32 -1.15 -6.95 -12.61
C ASP A 32 -0.33 -6.03 -11.68
N PRO A 33 0.56 -5.19 -12.24
CA PRO A 33 1.40 -4.30 -11.43
C PRO A 33 0.57 -3.24 -10.68
N ALA A 34 -0.58 -2.81 -11.19
CA ALA A 34 -1.41 -1.82 -10.51
C ALA A 34 -2.03 -2.39 -9.22
N ARG A 35 -2.49 -3.63 -9.27
CA ARG A 35 -2.97 -4.35 -8.06
C ARG A 35 -1.84 -4.52 -7.04
N MET A 36 -0.65 -4.91 -7.50
CA MET A 36 0.51 -5.05 -6.62
C MET A 36 0.90 -3.71 -5.98
N GLN A 37 0.91 -2.63 -6.76
CA GLN A 37 1.22 -1.28 -6.27
C GLN A 37 0.25 -0.84 -5.16
N LEU A 38 -1.05 -1.07 -5.31
CA LEU A 38 -2.03 -0.77 -4.25
C LEU A 38 -1.76 -1.57 -2.97
N ALA A 39 -1.42 -2.85 -3.09
CA ALA A 39 -1.08 -3.68 -1.94
C ALA A 39 0.20 -3.23 -1.24
N VAL A 40 1.24 -2.88 -2.00
CA VAL A 40 2.49 -2.31 -1.49
C VAL A 40 2.25 -0.99 -0.75
N LEU A 41 1.45 -0.09 -1.34
CA LEU A 41 1.10 1.16 -0.65
C LEU A 41 0.36 0.90 0.66
N PHE A 42 -0.62 0.00 0.64
CA PHE A 42 -1.31 -0.38 1.86
C PHE A 42 -0.33 -0.93 2.91
N GLN A 43 0.56 -1.86 2.53
CA GLN A 43 1.58 -2.43 3.42
C GLN A 43 2.48 -1.34 4.02
N MET A 44 2.96 -0.39 3.21
CA MET A 44 3.90 0.65 3.63
C MET A 44 3.24 1.76 4.46
N THR A 45 1.96 2.01 4.29
CA THR A 45 1.25 3.09 4.99
C THR A 45 0.40 2.61 6.17
N PHE A 46 0.14 1.30 6.28
CA PHE A 46 -0.63 0.72 7.37
C PHE A 46 0.16 0.67 8.69
N THR A 47 -0.57 0.43 9.80
CA THR A 47 0.01 0.27 11.14
C THR A 47 0.77 -1.05 11.25
N GLY A 48 1.94 -1.04 11.85
CA GLY A 48 2.82 -2.21 12.02
C GLY A 48 4.13 -2.04 11.25
N ILE A 49 4.89 -3.10 11.11
CA ILE A 49 6.19 -3.14 10.47
C ILE A 49 6.05 -3.85 9.12
N PRO A 50 6.22 -3.17 7.98
CA PRO A 50 6.19 -3.82 6.69
C PRO A 50 7.37 -4.78 6.54
N SER A 51 7.08 -5.99 6.08
CA SER A 51 8.09 -7.00 5.77
C SER A 51 7.94 -7.40 4.30
N VAL A 52 8.95 -7.11 3.50
CA VAL A 52 8.99 -7.43 2.07
C VAL A 52 9.73 -8.75 1.89
N PHE A 53 9.09 -9.71 1.24
CA PHE A 53 9.74 -10.96 0.89
C PHE A 53 10.63 -10.74 -0.34
N TYR A 54 11.81 -11.38 -0.36
CA TYR A 54 12.80 -11.17 -1.42
C TYR A 54 12.18 -11.39 -2.82
N GLY A 55 12.45 -10.48 -3.74
CA GLY A 55 12.00 -10.56 -5.13
C GLY A 55 10.58 -10.04 -5.39
N ASP A 56 9.82 -9.66 -4.37
CA ASP A 56 8.53 -8.99 -4.58
C ASP A 56 8.70 -7.69 -5.35
N GLU A 57 9.75 -6.93 -5.01
CA GLU A 57 10.13 -5.70 -5.69
C GLU A 57 10.56 -5.93 -7.15
N ARG A 58 10.87 -7.15 -7.51
CA ARG A 58 11.23 -7.55 -8.88
C ARG A 58 10.08 -8.24 -9.62
N GLY A 59 8.92 -8.39 -8.96
CA GLY A 59 7.76 -9.03 -9.53
C GLY A 59 7.94 -10.55 -9.70
N ILE A 60 8.72 -11.19 -8.83
CA ILE A 60 8.78 -12.66 -8.79
C ILE A 60 7.38 -13.19 -8.52
N TYR A 61 7.01 -14.21 -9.27
CA TYR A 61 5.71 -14.85 -9.17
C TYR A 61 5.87 -16.37 -9.02
N GLY A 62 4.85 -17.05 -8.51
CA GLY A 62 4.79 -18.49 -8.33
C GLY A 62 3.59 -18.87 -7.47
N LEU A 63 2.88 -19.92 -7.85
CA LEU A 63 1.73 -20.45 -7.10
C LEU A 63 2.11 -21.72 -6.34
N LEU A 64 2.99 -22.54 -6.92
CA LEU A 64 3.45 -23.80 -6.34
C LEU A 64 4.76 -23.58 -5.57
N GLU A 65 5.04 -24.48 -4.62
CA GLU A 65 6.21 -24.37 -3.73
C GLU A 65 7.54 -24.22 -4.48
N ALA A 66 7.75 -24.99 -5.52
CA ALA A 66 8.94 -24.92 -6.35
C ALA A 66 9.08 -23.57 -7.10
N GLU A 67 7.96 -22.90 -7.35
CA GLU A 67 7.91 -21.62 -8.07
C GLU A 67 8.11 -20.42 -7.13
N TYR A 68 7.41 -20.41 -5.97
CA TYR A 68 7.49 -19.25 -5.09
C TYR A 68 8.77 -19.20 -4.23
N ARG A 69 9.53 -20.28 -4.15
CA ARG A 69 10.88 -20.33 -3.54
C ARG A 69 12.01 -20.19 -4.57
N HIS A 70 11.69 -19.75 -5.78
CA HIS A 70 12.66 -19.53 -6.84
C HIS A 70 13.77 -18.57 -6.39
N GLU A 71 14.99 -18.82 -6.86
CA GLU A 71 16.15 -17.96 -6.59
C GLU A 71 15.99 -16.55 -7.18
N MET A 72 16.69 -15.57 -6.59
CA MET A 72 16.69 -14.20 -7.06
C MET A 72 17.39 -14.10 -8.44
N THR A 73 16.70 -13.53 -9.41
CA THR A 73 17.24 -13.23 -10.74
C THR A 73 17.89 -11.84 -10.76
N TRP A 74 19.21 -11.77 -10.57
CA TRP A 74 19.95 -10.52 -10.50
C TRP A 74 20.26 -9.89 -11.86
N SER A 75 20.26 -10.68 -12.94
CA SER A 75 20.67 -10.30 -14.28
C SER A 75 19.66 -9.44 -15.06
N GLN A 76 18.45 -9.25 -14.53
CA GLN A 76 17.42 -8.44 -15.18
C GLN A 76 17.43 -7.02 -14.63
N GLU A 77 17.22 -6.02 -15.52
CA GLU A 77 16.94 -4.64 -15.10
C GLU A 77 15.81 -4.65 -14.06
N PRO A 78 15.95 -3.83 -12.99
CA PRO A 78 14.89 -3.73 -12.00
C PRO A 78 13.60 -3.26 -12.68
N PRO A 79 12.50 -3.97 -12.51
CA PRO A 79 11.23 -3.56 -13.09
C PRO A 79 10.73 -2.28 -12.44
N ALA A 80 9.80 -1.59 -13.09
CA ALA A 80 9.13 -0.38 -12.55
C ALA A 80 8.55 -0.59 -11.13
N LEU A 81 8.28 -1.83 -10.76
CA LEU A 81 7.83 -2.21 -9.42
C LEU A 81 8.90 -1.96 -8.35
N ALA A 82 10.20 -2.15 -8.67
CA ALA A 82 11.29 -1.88 -7.73
C ALA A 82 11.37 -0.39 -7.36
N ASP A 83 11.22 0.50 -8.34
CA ASP A 83 11.18 1.94 -8.07
C ASP A 83 9.95 2.34 -7.25
N PHE A 84 8.83 1.68 -7.50
CA PHE A 84 7.61 1.89 -6.73
C PHE A 84 7.80 1.48 -5.25
N TYR A 85 8.36 0.31 -4.98
CA TYR A 85 8.71 -0.15 -3.63
C TYR A 85 9.66 0.85 -2.94
N LYS A 86 10.71 1.26 -3.63
CA LYS A 86 11.68 2.24 -3.12
C LYS A 86 10.99 3.54 -2.72
N LYS A 87 10.13 4.09 -3.60
CA LYS A 87 9.38 5.32 -3.32
C LYS A 87 8.42 5.15 -2.14
N ALA A 88 7.72 4.01 -2.05
CA ALA A 88 6.81 3.73 -0.94
C ALA A 88 7.53 3.57 0.40
N MET A 89 8.73 2.96 0.42
CA MET A 89 9.59 2.87 1.60
C MET A 89 10.10 4.26 2.04
N HIS A 90 10.54 5.10 1.10
CA HIS A 90 10.95 6.48 1.39
C HIS A 90 9.79 7.28 1.98
N LEU A 91 8.62 7.23 1.37
CA LEU A 91 7.41 7.88 1.89
C LEU A 91 7.19 7.49 3.37
N ARG A 92 7.29 6.20 3.71
CA ARG A 92 7.11 5.75 5.08
C ARG A 92 8.19 6.28 6.03
N THR A 93 9.44 6.33 5.62
CA THR A 93 10.55 6.76 6.47
C THR A 93 10.61 8.28 6.65
N GLU A 94 10.17 9.04 5.64
CA GLU A 94 10.10 10.50 5.68
C GLU A 94 8.93 11.02 6.51
N HIS A 95 7.87 10.20 6.69
CA HIS A 95 6.67 10.57 7.41
C HIS A 95 6.49 9.74 8.71
N PRO A 96 6.91 10.27 9.88
CA PRO A 96 6.79 9.57 11.16
C PRO A 96 5.37 9.12 11.50
N ALA A 97 4.34 9.85 11.06
CA ALA A 97 2.95 9.45 11.23
C ALA A 97 2.65 8.07 10.61
N LEU A 98 3.29 7.70 9.49
CA LEU A 98 3.14 6.38 8.88
C LEU A 98 3.80 5.27 9.72
N CYS A 99 4.85 5.59 10.47
CA CYS A 99 5.54 4.63 11.33
C CYS A 99 4.82 4.40 12.65
N ARG A 100 4.46 5.48 13.37
CA ARG A 100 3.97 5.45 14.76
C ARG A 100 2.70 6.23 15.02
N GLY A 101 2.14 6.92 14.02
CA GLY A 101 0.91 7.69 14.14
C GLY A 101 -0.32 6.81 14.40
N GLY A 102 -1.35 7.41 14.93
CA GLY A 102 -2.67 6.82 15.06
C GLY A 102 -3.22 6.35 13.72
N TYR A 103 -4.31 5.63 13.76
CA TYR A 103 -5.01 5.16 12.56
C TYR A 103 -6.50 5.43 12.69
N HIS A 104 -7.06 6.06 11.68
CA HIS A 104 -8.50 6.30 11.58
C HIS A 104 -9.00 5.95 10.17
N THR A 105 -10.12 5.25 10.06
CA THR A 105 -10.75 4.98 8.76
C THR A 105 -11.62 6.16 8.38
N VAL A 106 -11.39 6.73 7.21
CA VAL A 106 -12.14 7.86 6.65
C VAL A 106 -13.26 7.38 5.74
N GLU A 107 -12.96 6.41 4.88
CA GLU A 107 -13.91 5.83 3.94
C GLU A 107 -13.78 4.30 3.92
N ALA A 108 -14.86 3.59 4.18
CA ALA A 108 -14.90 2.14 4.11
C ALA A 108 -16.29 1.67 3.70
N GLY A 109 -16.43 1.26 2.47
CA GLY A 109 -17.53 0.40 2.05
C GLY A 109 -18.85 1.06 1.66
N LYS A 110 -19.03 2.37 1.72
CA LYS A 110 -20.21 3.03 1.11
C LYS A 110 -20.15 2.96 -0.42
N LYS A 111 -18.93 3.05 -0.98
CA LYS A 111 -18.63 2.78 -2.39
C LYS A 111 -17.71 1.56 -2.41
N LYS A 112 -18.20 0.43 -2.88
CA LYS A 112 -17.41 -0.82 -2.93
C LYS A 112 -16.06 -0.55 -3.57
N GLY A 113 -14.98 -0.83 -2.83
CA GLY A 113 -13.61 -0.80 -3.32
C GLY A 113 -12.81 0.48 -3.11
N LEU A 114 -13.43 1.60 -2.78
CA LEU A 114 -12.70 2.76 -2.28
C LEU A 114 -12.41 2.54 -0.79
N TYR A 115 -11.15 2.62 -0.42
CA TYR A 115 -10.70 2.56 0.96
C TYR A 115 -9.86 3.78 1.31
N GLY A 116 -10.29 4.53 2.33
CA GLY A 116 -9.61 5.73 2.82
C GLY A 116 -9.33 5.64 4.31
N TYR A 117 -8.13 6.05 4.71
CA TYR A 117 -7.72 6.11 6.10
C TYR A 117 -6.68 7.19 6.35
N GLU A 118 -6.59 7.59 7.60
CA GLU A 118 -5.63 8.56 8.12
C GLU A 118 -4.61 7.88 9.03
N ARG A 119 -3.38 8.37 8.95
CA ARG A 119 -2.30 8.15 9.89
C ARG A 119 -1.89 9.51 10.44
N ALA A 120 -1.97 9.68 11.76
CA ALA A 120 -1.70 10.98 12.36
C ALA A 120 -0.85 10.85 13.62
N ASP A 121 0.09 11.77 13.78
CA ASP A 121 0.79 12.03 15.04
C ASP A 121 0.60 13.51 15.45
N GLU A 122 1.43 14.02 16.34
CA GLU A 122 1.34 15.40 16.84
C GLU A 122 1.75 16.47 15.80
N LYS A 123 2.42 16.07 14.71
CA LYS A 123 3.06 16.99 13.75
C LYS A 123 2.42 16.97 12.38
N GLU A 124 1.88 15.82 11.98
CA GLU A 124 1.35 15.65 10.63
C GLU A 124 0.18 14.67 10.61
N LYS A 125 -0.65 14.80 9.59
CA LYS A 125 -1.71 13.87 9.26
C LYS A 125 -1.59 13.46 7.79
N ILE A 126 -1.44 12.18 7.55
CA ILE A 126 -1.38 11.57 6.23
C ILE A 126 -2.69 10.88 5.93
N THR A 127 -3.37 11.30 4.87
CA THR A 127 -4.60 10.65 4.39
C THR A 127 -4.30 9.86 3.13
N VAL A 128 -4.68 8.59 3.12
CA VAL A 128 -4.44 7.64 2.03
C VAL A 128 -5.78 7.17 1.47
N PHE A 129 -5.96 7.27 0.16
CA PHE A 129 -7.07 6.67 -0.57
C PHE A 129 -6.56 5.66 -1.58
N LEU A 130 -7.21 4.50 -1.61
CA LEU A 130 -6.93 3.39 -2.52
C LEU A 130 -8.23 2.99 -3.22
N ASN A 131 -8.24 2.97 -4.55
CA ASN A 131 -9.35 2.48 -5.34
C ASN A 131 -8.98 1.14 -5.99
N ASN A 132 -9.43 0.02 -5.44
CA ASN A 132 -9.17 -1.31 -5.99
C ASN A 132 -10.26 -1.81 -6.95
N GLN A 133 -11.05 -0.88 -7.52
CA GLN A 133 -12.11 -1.20 -8.46
C GLN A 133 -11.70 -0.95 -9.91
N ILE A 134 -12.51 -1.48 -10.82
CA ILE A 134 -12.41 -1.24 -12.27
C ILE A 134 -13.19 0.01 -12.73
N ILE A 135 -13.76 0.75 -11.79
CA ILE A 135 -14.49 2.01 -12.01
C ILE A 135 -13.88 3.13 -11.17
N SER A 136 -14.01 4.35 -11.64
CA SER A 136 -13.59 5.54 -10.88
C SER A 136 -14.45 5.77 -9.64
N ALA A 137 -13.88 6.42 -8.65
CA ALA A 137 -14.55 6.75 -7.39
C ALA A 137 -14.30 8.21 -7.00
N ASP A 138 -15.37 8.93 -6.65
CA ASP A 138 -15.24 10.27 -6.09
C ASP A 138 -14.66 10.19 -4.68
N LEU A 139 -13.69 11.07 -4.39
CA LEU A 139 -13.14 11.20 -3.05
C LEU A 139 -13.98 12.14 -2.20
N PRO A 140 -13.99 11.98 -0.86
CA PRO A 140 -14.46 13.04 0.02
C PRO A 140 -13.55 14.28 -0.14
N THR A 141 -14.07 15.46 0.19
CA THR A 141 -13.25 16.68 0.20
C THR A 141 -12.15 16.55 1.27
N ILE A 142 -10.92 16.68 0.84
CA ILE A 142 -9.73 16.60 1.71
C ILE A 142 -8.95 17.89 1.58
N GLU A 143 -8.66 18.49 2.71
CA GLU A 143 -7.67 19.56 2.80
C GLU A 143 -6.26 18.93 2.85
N GLY A 144 -5.27 19.62 2.28
CA GLY A 144 -3.89 19.18 2.35
C GLY A 144 -3.17 19.19 1.00
N LYS A 145 -1.86 18.96 1.07
CA LYS A 145 -1.00 18.87 -0.10
C LYS A 145 -0.89 17.43 -0.57
N ILE A 146 -0.95 17.21 -1.89
CA ILE A 146 -0.70 15.90 -2.48
C ILE A 146 0.78 15.55 -2.32
N LEU A 147 1.06 14.42 -1.67
CA LEU A 147 2.41 13.84 -1.56
C LEU A 147 2.71 12.91 -2.74
N TRP A 148 1.76 12.06 -3.07
CA TRP A 148 1.91 11.10 -4.14
C TRP A 148 0.55 10.64 -4.63
N GLN A 149 0.40 10.50 -5.94
CA GLN A 149 -0.84 10.02 -6.55
C GLN A 149 -0.59 9.26 -7.85
N GLN A 150 -1.58 8.45 -8.23
CA GLN A 150 -1.71 7.83 -9.54
C GLN A 150 -3.21 7.76 -9.88
N GLY A 151 -3.59 8.39 -10.99
CA GLY A 151 -4.97 8.39 -11.46
C GLY A 151 -5.92 9.28 -10.63
N TYR A 152 -5.42 10.27 -9.90
CA TYR A 152 -6.26 11.26 -9.23
C TYR A 152 -6.41 12.52 -10.09
N GLU A 153 -7.65 12.91 -10.33
CA GLU A 153 -8.05 14.11 -11.08
C GLU A 153 -8.60 15.16 -10.11
N ALA A 154 -7.81 16.18 -9.81
CA ALA A 154 -8.11 17.17 -8.78
C ALA A 154 -9.33 18.04 -9.14
N GLU A 155 -9.53 18.37 -10.42
CA GLU A 155 -10.60 19.23 -10.91
C GLU A 155 -11.99 18.64 -10.64
N ILE A 156 -12.10 17.33 -10.65
CA ILE A 156 -13.37 16.61 -10.40
C ILE A 156 -13.35 15.80 -9.11
N ASN A 157 -12.23 15.86 -8.36
CA ASN A 157 -12.01 15.12 -7.11
C ASN A 157 -12.30 13.62 -7.25
N CYS A 158 -11.79 13.00 -8.31
CA CYS A 158 -12.09 11.62 -8.69
C CYS A 158 -10.81 10.80 -8.77
N LEU A 159 -10.90 9.55 -8.34
CA LEU A 159 -9.81 8.57 -8.36
C LEU A 159 -10.09 7.47 -9.37
N ALA A 160 -9.25 7.36 -10.38
CA ALA A 160 -9.35 6.38 -11.45
C ALA A 160 -9.33 4.92 -10.93
N PRO A 161 -9.73 3.94 -11.75
CA PRO A 161 -9.57 2.53 -11.46
C PRO A 161 -8.13 2.17 -11.09
N MET A 162 -7.94 1.34 -10.06
CA MET A 162 -6.61 0.95 -9.53
C MET A 162 -5.73 2.14 -9.17
N GLY A 163 -6.33 3.31 -8.91
CA GLY A 163 -5.63 4.53 -8.54
C GLY A 163 -5.45 4.68 -7.03
N PHE A 164 -4.58 5.62 -6.66
CA PHE A 164 -4.39 6.02 -5.27
C PHE A 164 -4.07 7.52 -5.16
N ALA A 165 -4.36 8.09 -3.99
CA ALA A 165 -3.97 9.45 -3.64
C ALA A 165 -3.57 9.54 -2.18
N ILE A 166 -2.46 10.23 -1.90
CA ILE A 166 -1.89 10.42 -0.56
C ILE A 166 -1.72 11.92 -0.32
N PHE A 167 -2.31 12.39 0.77
CA PHE A 167 -2.30 13.80 1.16
C PHE A 167 -1.61 13.98 2.51
N VAL A 168 -1.00 15.16 2.73
CA VAL A 168 -0.45 15.59 4.02
C VAL A 168 -1.07 16.91 4.46
N GLN A 169 -1.37 16.99 5.75
CA GLN A 169 -1.80 18.18 6.48
C GLN A 169 -0.90 18.41 7.68
#